data_e1e881575a0fd033426cd74726762b48
#
_entry.id   e1e881575a0fd033426cd74726762b48
#
_cell.length_a   1.000
_cell.length_b   1.000
_cell.length_c   1.000
_cell.angle_alpha   90.00
_cell.angle_beta   90.00
_cell.angle_gamma   90.00
#
_symmetry.space_group_name_H-M   'P 1'
#
loop_
_entity.id
_entity.type
_entity.pdbx_description
1 polymer ?
#
loop_
_entity_poly.entity_id
_entity_poly.type
_entity_poly.pdbx_seq_one_letter_code
_entity_poly.pdbx_strand_id
1 'polypeptide(L)'
;MNARANGSSRIMAMAGALLICGCTAYAPNQNYVGLSRDETIRALGMPNPMPVELQTAQRLDFPRGPFGKHTYSVYFDERGKATGFRQLLTEENFEKIVPAMDAAQVIELVGVSKDTFELGRDRGYVWNYRYDTPLCRWFQIEFSLENKVRSAGFSKPPECRIGVSGFR
;
A
#
# COMPACT_ATOMS: atom_id res chain seq x y z
N MET A 1 -14.23 56.03 -57.60
CA MET A 1 -14.29 56.21 -56.17
C MET A 1 -14.35 54.84 -55.54
N ASN A 2 -13.21 54.40 -54.94
CA ASN A 2 -13.00 53.00 -54.50
C ASN A 2 -13.25 52.89 -53.02
N ALA A 3 -14.19 52.08 -52.55
CA ALA A 3 -14.36 51.69 -51.17
C ALA A 3 -13.71 50.31 -50.98
N ARG A 4 -12.64 50.27 -50.18
CA ARG A 4 -12.00 49.05 -49.71
C ARG A 4 -12.72 48.55 -48.46
N ALA A 5 -13.25 47.34 -48.48
CA ALA A 5 -13.75 46.64 -47.33
C ALA A 5 -12.56 45.86 -46.67
N ASN A 6 -12.24 46.25 -45.41
CA ASN A 6 -11.27 45.52 -44.58
C ASN A 6 -11.97 44.36 -43.88
N GLY A 7 -11.66 43.16 -44.32
CA GLY A 7 -12.08 41.93 -43.62
C GLY A 7 -11.13 41.59 -42.50
N SER A 8 -11.53 41.83 -41.25
CA SER A 8 -10.80 41.40 -40.07
C SER A 8 -11.07 39.90 -39.79
N SER A 9 -10.14 39.05 -40.14
CA SER A 9 -10.14 37.63 -39.80
C SER A 9 -9.82 37.45 -38.31
N ARG A 10 -10.81 37.10 -37.52
CA ARG A 10 -10.63 36.73 -36.11
C ARG A 10 -10.20 35.29 -36.04
N ILE A 11 -8.92 35.07 -35.79
CA ILE A 11 -8.36 33.73 -35.47
C ILE A 11 -8.80 33.42 -34.05
N MET A 12 -9.74 32.50 -33.93
CA MET A 12 -10.22 31.95 -32.67
C MET A 12 -9.22 30.89 -32.21
N ALA A 13 -8.33 31.28 -31.31
CA ALA A 13 -7.38 30.32 -30.69
C ALA A 13 -8.14 29.40 -29.73
N MET A 14 -8.35 28.18 -30.16
CA MET A 14 -8.96 27.12 -29.34
C MET A 14 -7.88 26.57 -28.41
N ALA A 15 -7.85 27.06 -27.16
CA ALA A 15 -6.99 26.54 -26.11
C ALA A 15 -7.47 25.14 -25.70
N GLY A 16 -6.87 24.11 -26.25
CA GLY A 16 -7.10 22.74 -25.84
C GLY A 16 -6.53 22.51 -24.45
N ALA A 17 -7.40 22.36 -23.43
CA ALA A 17 -7.00 21.91 -22.11
C ALA A 17 -6.56 20.44 -22.19
N LEU A 18 -5.25 20.18 -22.16
CA LEU A 18 -4.70 18.85 -21.94
C LEU A 18 -5.05 18.43 -20.52
N LEU A 19 -6.04 17.57 -20.36
CA LEU A 19 -6.29 16.81 -19.14
C LEU A 19 -5.13 15.83 -19.00
N ILE A 20 -4.11 16.20 -18.21
CA ILE A 20 -3.06 15.28 -17.78
C ILE A 20 -3.72 14.33 -16.80
N CYS A 21 -4.12 13.14 -17.28
CA CYS A 21 -4.55 12.03 -16.44
C CYS A 21 -3.31 11.55 -15.68
N GLY A 22 -3.06 12.12 -14.51
CA GLY A 22 -1.98 11.72 -13.62
C GLY A 22 -2.26 10.32 -13.11
N CYS A 23 -1.63 9.30 -13.69
CA CYS A 23 -1.55 7.99 -13.07
C CYS A 23 -0.84 8.18 -11.72
N THR A 24 -1.57 8.08 -10.60
CA THR A 24 -0.99 8.08 -9.26
C THR A 24 -0.18 6.81 -9.08
N ALA A 25 1.12 6.89 -9.34
CA ALA A 25 2.04 5.81 -9.01
C ALA A 25 2.23 5.79 -7.49
N TYR A 26 1.79 4.72 -6.83
CA TYR A 26 1.99 4.55 -5.39
C TYR A 26 3.41 4.09 -5.03
N ALA A 27 4.14 3.51 -5.98
CA ALA A 27 5.52 3.11 -5.76
C ALA A 27 6.42 4.33 -5.52
N PRO A 28 7.34 4.26 -4.53
CA PRO A 28 8.43 5.21 -4.45
C PRO A 28 9.19 5.25 -5.76
N ASN A 29 9.64 6.42 -6.18
CA ASN A 29 10.49 6.56 -7.37
C ASN A 29 11.98 6.42 -6.99
N GLN A 30 12.88 6.32 -7.97
CA GLN A 30 14.32 6.18 -7.73
C GLN A 30 14.96 7.36 -6.98
N ASN A 31 14.28 8.52 -6.91
CA ASN A 31 14.79 9.69 -6.22
C ASN A 31 14.81 9.54 -4.68
N TYR A 32 14.22 8.47 -4.13
CA TYR A 32 14.29 8.17 -2.69
C TYR A 32 15.60 7.49 -2.27
N VAL A 33 16.35 6.90 -3.20
CA VAL A 33 17.66 6.32 -2.91
C VAL A 33 18.63 7.45 -2.52
N GLY A 34 19.34 7.27 -1.42
CA GLY A 34 20.28 8.27 -0.87
C GLY A 34 19.64 9.31 0.07
N LEU A 35 18.30 9.36 0.19
CA LEU A 35 17.65 10.22 1.19
C LEU A 35 17.92 9.71 2.61
N SER A 36 18.01 10.62 3.56
CA SER A 36 17.98 10.28 4.98
C SER A 36 16.60 9.77 5.41
N ARG A 37 16.52 9.17 6.61
CA ARG A 37 15.25 8.70 7.19
C ARG A 37 14.22 9.84 7.28
N ASP A 38 14.63 11.01 7.79
CA ASP A 38 13.73 12.16 7.93
C ASP A 38 13.25 12.71 6.60
N GLU A 39 14.13 12.77 5.59
CA GLU A 39 13.76 13.14 4.23
C GLU A 39 12.77 12.13 3.62
N THR A 40 13.00 10.84 3.85
CA THR A 40 12.11 9.77 3.39
C THR A 40 10.74 9.87 4.06
N ILE A 41 10.69 10.12 5.39
CA ILE A 41 9.43 10.30 6.12
C ILE A 41 8.69 11.55 5.61
N ARG A 42 9.38 12.67 5.38
CA ARG A 42 8.74 13.87 4.81
C ARG A 42 8.16 13.62 3.42
N ALA A 43 8.82 12.82 2.63
CA ALA A 43 8.41 12.53 1.24
C ALA A 43 7.32 11.47 1.14
N LEU A 44 7.35 10.42 1.98
CA LEU A 44 6.41 9.29 1.93
C LEU A 44 5.29 9.35 2.97
N GLY A 45 5.41 10.22 3.97
CA GLY A 45 4.49 10.31 5.09
C GLY A 45 4.93 9.44 6.28
N MET A 46 4.02 9.27 7.25
CA MET A 46 4.32 8.50 8.46
C MET A 46 4.42 7.01 8.15
N PRO A 47 5.50 6.33 8.58
CA PRO A 47 5.61 4.89 8.47
C PRO A 47 4.62 4.18 9.41
N ASN A 48 4.38 2.90 9.14
CA ASN A 48 3.66 2.03 10.08
C ASN A 48 4.47 1.87 11.37
N PRO A 49 3.83 1.93 12.55
CA PRO A 49 4.50 1.56 13.78
C PRO A 49 4.88 0.07 13.71
N MET A 50 6.10 -0.22 14.13
CA MET A 50 6.59 -1.60 14.29
C MET A 50 6.72 -1.92 15.78
N PRO A 51 6.52 -3.20 16.19
CA PRO A 51 6.85 -3.65 17.53
C PRO A 51 8.29 -3.27 17.88
N VAL A 52 8.54 -2.89 19.14
CA VAL A 52 9.86 -2.38 19.58
C VAL A 52 10.97 -3.38 19.26
N GLU A 53 10.69 -4.67 19.44
CA GLU A 53 11.63 -5.77 19.20
C GLU A 53 12.05 -5.92 17.74
N LEU A 54 11.21 -5.41 16.82
CA LEU A 54 11.42 -5.49 15.36
C LEU A 54 11.81 -4.13 14.76
N GLN A 55 11.85 -3.09 15.58
CA GLN A 55 12.31 -1.78 15.14
C GLN A 55 13.80 -1.82 14.85
N THR A 56 14.16 -1.78 13.58
CA THR A 56 15.54 -1.61 13.17
C THR A 56 15.77 -0.20 12.64
N ALA A 57 16.99 0.32 12.84
CA ALA A 57 17.40 1.55 12.20
C ALA A 57 17.43 1.42 10.65
N GLN A 58 17.33 0.22 10.12
CA GLN A 58 17.57 -0.11 8.72
C GLN A 58 16.29 -0.28 7.90
N ARG A 59 15.09 -0.19 8.53
CA ARG A 59 13.81 -0.39 7.81
C ARG A 59 12.72 0.54 8.31
N LEU A 60 11.91 1.06 7.36
CA LEU A 60 10.64 1.74 7.62
C LEU A 60 9.60 1.27 6.60
N ASP A 61 8.39 0.96 7.09
CA ASP A 61 7.28 0.50 6.25
C ASP A 61 6.28 1.63 6.02
N PHE A 62 6.02 1.98 4.77
CA PHE A 62 5.14 3.07 4.37
C PHE A 62 3.86 2.54 3.71
N PRO A 63 2.69 2.66 4.35
CA PRO A 63 1.42 2.32 3.74
C PRO A 63 1.04 3.38 2.71
N ARG A 64 0.77 2.95 1.48
CA ARG A 64 0.39 3.81 0.36
C ARG A 64 -0.91 3.34 -0.26
N GLY A 65 -1.60 4.27 -0.94
CA GLY A 65 -2.88 3.99 -1.57
C GLY A 65 -4.03 3.76 -0.58
N PRO A 66 -5.24 3.53 -1.08
CA PRO A 66 -6.41 3.24 -0.24
C PRO A 66 -6.17 1.98 0.60
N PHE A 67 -6.47 2.06 1.90
CA PHE A 67 -6.32 0.95 2.86
C PHE A 67 -4.90 0.36 2.95
N GLY A 68 -3.85 1.09 2.51
CA GLY A 68 -2.47 0.59 2.53
C GLY A 68 -2.18 -0.54 1.53
N LYS A 69 -2.98 -0.71 0.48
CA LYS A 69 -2.81 -1.76 -0.55
C LYS A 69 -1.41 -1.80 -1.16
N HIS A 70 -0.69 -0.70 -1.12
CA HIS A 70 0.67 -0.53 -1.63
C HIS A 70 1.62 -0.20 -0.49
N THR A 71 1.84 -1.14 0.44
CA THR A 71 2.80 -0.93 1.54
C THR A 71 4.21 -1.24 1.08
N TYR A 72 5.10 -0.26 1.20
CA TYR A 72 6.50 -0.38 0.82
C TYR A 72 7.42 -0.33 2.04
N SER A 73 8.33 -1.30 2.15
CA SER A 73 9.51 -1.17 3.02
C SER A 73 10.58 -0.36 2.30
N VAL A 74 11.11 0.64 2.99
CA VAL A 74 12.35 1.33 2.59
C VAL A 74 13.47 0.87 3.49
N TYR A 75 14.59 0.47 2.90
CA TYR A 75 15.78 -0.01 3.59
C TYR A 75 16.84 1.08 3.65
N PHE A 76 17.58 1.13 4.78
CA PHE A 76 18.60 2.12 5.03
C PHE A 76 19.93 1.45 5.36
N ASP A 77 21.02 2.07 4.94
CA ASP A 77 22.36 1.66 5.33
C ASP A 77 22.72 2.11 6.76
N GLU A 78 23.92 1.76 7.23
CA GLU A 78 24.44 2.13 8.54
C GLU A 78 24.54 3.66 8.75
N ARG A 79 24.58 4.43 7.67
CA ARG A 79 24.62 5.91 7.67
C ARG A 79 23.20 6.51 7.66
N GLY A 80 22.15 5.68 7.70
CA GLY A 80 20.77 6.09 7.64
C GLY A 80 20.35 6.63 6.27
N LYS A 81 21.02 6.23 5.19
CA LYS A 81 20.65 6.57 3.81
C LYS A 81 19.84 5.45 3.18
N ALA A 82 18.74 5.81 2.50
CA ALA A 82 17.88 4.86 1.80
C ALA A 82 18.68 4.18 0.66
N THR A 83 18.66 2.85 0.65
CA THR A 83 19.35 2.02 -0.35
C THR A 83 18.41 1.40 -1.37
N GLY A 84 17.13 1.30 -1.04
CA GLY A 84 16.11 0.74 -1.92
C GLY A 84 14.78 0.58 -1.22
N PHE A 85 13.80 0.05 -1.96
CA PHE A 85 12.47 -0.22 -1.43
C PHE A 85 11.89 -1.50 -2.05
N ARG A 86 10.92 -2.10 -1.35
CA ARG A 86 10.20 -3.30 -1.80
C ARG A 86 8.72 -3.20 -1.44
N GLN A 87 7.83 -3.57 -2.38
CA GLN A 87 6.41 -3.78 -2.08
C GLN A 87 6.26 -5.04 -1.22
N LEU A 88 5.56 -4.91 -0.10
CA LEU A 88 5.35 -6.01 0.84
C LEU A 88 4.11 -6.85 0.50
N LEU A 89 3.01 -6.20 0.09
CA LEU A 89 1.71 -6.84 -0.09
C LEU A 89 1.59 -7.40 -1.50
N THR A 90 2.28 -8.51 -1.74
CA THR A 90 2.27 -9.27 -3.00
C THR A 90 1.85 -10.71 -2.75
N GLU A 91 1.25 -11.36 -3.75
CA GLU A 91 0.87 -12.78 -3.65
C GLU A 91 2.09 -13.66 -3.37
N GLU A 92 3.24 -13.36 -3.98
CA GLU A 92 4.50 -14.07 -3.72
C GLU A 92 4.91 -14.02 -2.24
N ASN A 93 4.75 -12.88 -1.56
CA ASN A 93 5.07 -12.79 -0.13
C ASN A 93 4.01 -13.48 0.74
N PHE A 94 2.73 -13.44 0.35
CA PHE A 94 1.66 -14.15 1.04
C PHE A 94 1.84 -15.68 0.98
N GLU A 95 2.26 -16.23 -0.15
CA GLU A 95 2.51 -17.65 -0.33
C GLU A 95 3.65 -18.21 0.53
N LYS A 96 4.55 -17.34 1.02
CA LYS A 96 5.62 -17.71 1.94
C LYS A 96 5.13 -17.90 3.38
N ILE A 97 3.89 -17.48 3.70
CA ILE A 97 3.36 -17.56 5.05
C ILE A 97 2.74 -18.92 5.28
N VAL A 98 3.34 -19.67 6.22
CA VAL A 98 2.97 -21.06 6.52
C VAL A 98 2.61 -21.23 8.00
N PRO A 99 1.82 -22.26 8.36
CA PRO A 99 1.52 -22.58 9.75
C PRO A 99 2.78 -22.70 10.63
N ALA A 100 2.65 -22.35 11.90
CA ALA A 100 3.69 -22.29 12.93
C ALA A 100 4.74 -21.19 12.75
N MET A 101 4.69 -20.37 11.70
CA MET A 101 5.52 -19.19 11.54
C MET A 101 5.23 -18.17 12.66
N ASP A 102 6.26 -17.50 13.17
CA ASP A 102 6.10 -16.45 14.17
C ASP A 102 5.54 -15.16 13.56
N ALA A 103 4.76 -14.41 14.34
CA ALA A 103 4.27 -13.08 13.91
C ALA A 103 5.40 -12.14 13.47
N ALA A 104 6.58 -12.24 14.12
CA ALA A 104 7.78 -11.49 13.71
C ALA A 104 8.23 -11.83 12.28
N GLN A 105 8.24 -13.11 11.92
CA GLN A 105 8.58 -13.56 10.58
C GLN A 105 7.53 -13.08 9.54
N VAL A 106 6.25 -13.09 9.93
CA VAL A 106 5.17 -12.54 9.08
C VAL A 106 5.38 -11.05 8.84
N ILE A 107 5.73 -10.27 9.88
CA ILE A 107 6.02 -8.83 9.76
C ILE A 107 7.19 -8.58 8.80
N GLU A 108 8.21 -9.43 8.82
CA GLU A 108 9.32 -9.32 7.85
C GLU A 108 8.86 -9.50 6.39
N LEU A 109 7.87 -10.34 6.15
CA LEU A 109 7.35 -10.61 4.80
C LEU A 109 6.36 -9.55 4.32
N VAL A 110 5.37 -9.19 5.16
CA VAL A 110 4.20 -8.42 4.74
C VAL A 110 3.92 -7.17 5.58
N GLY A 111 4.76 -6.88 6.59
CA GLY A 111 4.60 -5.75 7.49
C GLY A 111 3.49 -5.93 8.53
N VAL A 112 3.28 -4.91 9.36
CA VAL A 112 2.24 -4.90 10.39
C VAL A 112 0.89 -4.60 9.76
N SER A 113 -0.13 -5.43 10.09
CA SER A 113 -1.51 -5.11 9.73
C SER A 113 -2.12 -4.07 10.67
N LYS A 114 -2.90 -3.13 10.12
CA LYS A 114 -3.75 -2.20 10.86
C LYS A 114 -5.21 -2.66 10.94
N ASP A 115 -5.58 -3.66 10.17
CA ASP A 115 -6.92 -4.24 10.12
C ASP A 115 -6.88 -5.59 10.85
N THR A 116 -7.12 -5.55 12.16
CA THR A 116 -7.01 -6.70 13.04
C THR A 116 -8.28 -6.89 13.86
N PHE A 117 -8.60 -8.14 14.21
CA PHE A 117 -9.64 -8.41 15.19
C PHE A 117 -9.29 -9.65 16.04
N GLU A 118 -9.82 -9.68 17.27
CA GLU A 118 -9.63 -10.79 18.18
C GLU A 118 -10.67 -11.88 17.95
N LEU A 119 -10.21 -13.13 18.04
CA LEU A 119 -11.10 -14.30 18.07
C LEU A 119 -11.56 -14.53 19.51
N GLY A 120 -12.88 -14.46 19.76
CA GLY A 120 -13.40 -14.64 21.13
C GLY A 120 -12.99 -15.98 21.77
N ARG A 121 -12.96 -16.02 23.12
CA ARG A 121 -12.67 -17.19 23.95
C ARG A 121 -11.27 -17.80 23.67
N ASP A 122 -10.22 -17.05 23.92
CA ASP A 122 -8.81 -17.51 23.92
C ASP A 122 -8.36 -18.21 22.62
N ARG A 123 -8.95 -17.79 21.48
CA ARG A 123 -8.64 -18.37 20.18
C ARG A 123 -7.58 -17.63 19.38
N GLY A 124 -7.09 -16.50 19.86
CA GLY A 124 -6.09 -15.70 19.17
C GLY A 124 -6.66 -14.51 18.41
N TYR A 125 -6.05 -14.12 17.31
CA TYR A 125 -6.40 -12.92 16.55
C TYR A 125 -6.17 -13.11 15.05
N VAL A 126 -6.75 -12.21 14.24
CA VAL A 126 -6.63 -12.22 12.78
C VAL A 126 -6.06 -10.91 12.30
N TRP A 127 -5.12 -11.00 11.37
CA TRP A 127 -4.63 -9.89 10.58
C TRP A 127 -5.17 -9.95 9.16
N ASN A 128 -5.71 -8.82 8.68
CA ASN A 128 -6.24 -8.67 7.32
C ASN A 128 -5.35 -7.77 6.50
N TYR A 129 -5.06 -8.16 5.27
CA TYR A 129 -4.26 -7.40 4.34
C TYR A 129 -5.04 -7.18 3.05
N ARG A 130 -5.36 -5.92 2.77
CA ARG A 130 -5.80 -5.53 1.44
C ARG A 130 -4.58 -5.26 0.59
N TYR A 131 -4.60 -5.71 -0.65
CA TYR A 131 -3.49 -5.57 -1.58
C TYR A 131 -4.00 -5.19 -2.97
N ASP A 132 -3.10 -4.81 -3.86
CA ASP A 132 -3.46 -4.43 -5.23
C ASP A 132 -3.77 -5.68 -6.06
N THR A 133 -5.05 -5.86 -6.36
CA THR A 133 -5.57 -7.01 -7.10
C THR A 133 -6.86 -6.61 -7.81
N PRO A 134 -7.09 -7.09 -9.06
CA PRO A 134 -8.37 -6.92 -9.74
C PRO A 134 -9.49 -7.76 -9.13
N LEU A 135 -9.14 -8.72 -8.27
CA LEU A 135 -10.10 -9.58 -7.59
C LEU A 135 -10.58 -8.93 -6.29
N CYS A 136 -11.87 -9.09 -5.96
CA CYS A 136 -12.38 -8.63 -4.68
C CYS A 136 -12.03 -9.61 -3.57
N ARG A 137 -10.79 -9.57 -3.12
CA ARG A 137 -10.25 -10.43 -2.07
C ARG A 137 -9.20 -9.71 -1.23
N TRP A 138 -9.01 -10.18 -0.02
CA TRP A 138 -7.92 -9.84 0.87
C TRP A 138 -7.17 -11.09 1.29
N PHE A 139 -6.01 -10.92 1.91
CA PHE A 139 -5.28 -12.01 2.55
C PHE A 139 -5.50 -11.92 4.06
N GLN A 140 -5.79 -13.05 4.70
CA GLN A 140 -6.03 -13.15 6.14
C GLN A 140 -5.04 -14.13 6.76
N ILE A 141 -4.57 -13.79 7.96
CA ILE A 141 -3.69 -14.62 8.75
C ILE A 141 -4.29 -14.77 10.13
N GLU A 142 -4.58 -15.98 10.54
CA GLU A 142 -5.01 -16.31 11.90
C GLU A 142 -3.81 -16.68 12.74
N PHE A 143 -3.69 -16.06 13.92
CA PHE A 143 -2.66 -16.33 14.90
C PHE A 143 -3.23 -16.97 16.16
N SER A 144 -2.43 -17.82 16.80
CA SER A 144 -2.67 -18.28 18.17
C SER A 144 -2.30 -17.18 19.18
N LEU A 145 -2.64 -17.41 20.47
CA LEU A 145 -2.23 -16.52 21.56
C LEU A 145 -0.70 -16.46 21.73
N GLU A 146 0.01 -17.49 21.31
CA GLU A 146 1.48 -17.57 21.33
C GLU A 146 2.12 -16.89 20.10
N ASN A 147 1.34 -16.08 19.34
CA ASN A 147 1.80 -15.37 18.16
C ASN A 147 2.31 -16.27 17.01
N LYS A 148 1.77 -17.49 16.91
CA LYS A 148 2.08 -18.42 15.82
C LYS A 148 0.95 -18.44 14.79
N VAL A 149 1.31 -18.46 13.52
CA VAL A 149 0.35 -18.65 12.42
C VAL A 149 -0.37 -20.01 12.58
N ARG A 150 -1.70 -19.97 12.65
CA ARG A 150 -2.55 -21.18 12.58
C ARG A 150 -2.95 -21.46 11.16
N SER A 151 -3.44 -20.43 10.47
CA SER A 151 -3.85 -20.53 9.07
C SER A 151 -3.61 -19.20 8.36
N ALA A 152 -3.42 -19.25 7.05
CA ALA A 152 -3.33 -18.09 6.20
C ALA A 152 -3.98 -18.39 4.86
N GLY A 153 -4.63 -17.39 4.25
CA GLY A 153 -5.28 -17.59 2.97
C GLY A 153 -6.08 -16.39 2.46
N PHE A 154 -6.57 -16.52 1.24
CA PHE A 154 -7.40 -15.50 0.59
C PHE A 154 -8.88 -15.70 0.96
N SER A 155 -9.58 -14.60 1.21
CA SER A 155 -11.02 -14.60 1.44
C SER A 155 -11.68 -13.33 0.87
N LYS A 156 -13.00 -13.24 0.92
CA LYS A 156 -13.73 -12.05 0.46
C LYS A 156 -13.87 -11.05 1.61
N PRO A 157 -13.42 -9.81 1.45
CA PRO A 157 -13.63 -8.76 2.43
C PRO A 157 -15.13 -8.38 2.52
N PRO A 158 -15.56 -7.78 3.65
CA PRO A 158 -16.96 -7.42 3.88
C PRO A 158 -17.57 -6.56 2.77
N GLU A 159 -16.84 -5.62 2.25
CA GLU A 159 -17.28 -4.71 1.17
C GLU A 159 -17.63 -5.43 -0.13
N CYS A 160 -17.14 -6.63 -0.34
CA CYS A 160 -17.44 -7.45 -1.52
C CYS A 160 -18.57 -8.45 -1.31
N ARG A 161 -19.11 -8.53 -0.11
CA ARG A 161 -20.26 -9.38 0.22
C ARG A 161 -21.59 -8.68 -0.01
N ILE A 162 -21.57 -7.34 -0.13
CA ILE A 162 -22.74 -6.50 -0.32
C ILE A 162 -23.00 -6.30 -1.81
N GLY A 163 -23.44 -7.38 -2.49
CA GLY A 163 -23.72 -7.32 -3.92
C GLY A 163 -24.85 -8.20 -4.41
N VAL A 164 -25.64 -8.82 -3.52
CA VAL A 164 -26.81 -9.62 -3.93
C VAL A 164 -27.95 -9.49 -2.91
N SER A 165 -28.40 -8.26 -2.61
CA SER A 165 -29.73 -8.11 -2.03
C SER A 165 -30.26 -6.70 -2.27
N GLY A 166 -31.13 -6.54 -3.27
CA GLY A 166 -31.94 -5.37 -3.36
C GLY A 166 -32.26 -4.83 -4.75
N PHE A 167 -32.73 -5.66 -5.65
CA PHE A 167 -33.78 -5.25 -6.58
C PHE A 167 -34.80 -6.39 -6.67
N ARG A 168 -35.83 -6.30 -5.89
CA ARG A 168 -37.17 -6.83 -6.18
C ARG A 168 -38.11 -5.66 -6.31
#